data_fbca79f9e57b7df4578f4b57fb9e3729
#
_entry.id   fbca79f9e57b7df4578f4b57fb9e3729
#
_cell.length_a   1.000
_cell.length_b   1.000
_cell.length_c   1.000
_cell.angle_alpha   90.00
_cell.angle_beta   90.00
_cell.angle_gamma   90.00
#
_symmetry.space_group_name_H-M   'P 1'
#
loop_
_entity.id
_entity.type
_entity.pdbx_description
1 polymer ?
#
loop_
_entity_poly.entity_id
_entity_poly.type
_entity_poly.pdbx_seq_one_letter_code
_entity_poly.pdbx_strand_id
1 'polypeptide(L)'
;IKRDDIDVFVELMGGVEEPFKVVSKILERKKAVVTANKALLAYHRYALQNLAQNTPFGFEASVAGGIPIIRALREGLSANHILSINGILNGTSNYILTSMMSKGSNFTDALKKAQELGYAEADPTFDVGGFDAAHKLLILASIAYGVHGDPEDILIEGIEEITQEDIYFAREFDFII
;
A
#
# COMPACT_ATOMS: atom_id res chain seq x y z
N ILE A 1 10.07 21.09 13.49
CA ILE A 1 10.82 21.44 12.27
C ILE A 1 11.88 22.51 12.54
N LYS A 2 11.71 23.37 13.55
CA LYS A 2 12.67 24.47 13.86
C LYS A 2 13.93 24.04 14.61
N ARG A 3 14.02 22.78 15.05
CA ARG A 3 15.17 22.25 15.79
C ARG A 3 16.28 21.85 14.82
N ASP A 4 17.47 22.38 15.03
CA ASP A 4 18.65 22.09 14.20
C ASP A 4 19.43 20.86 14.69
N ASP A 5 19.20 20.46 15.93
CA ASP A 5 19.81 19.30 16.59
C ASP A 5 19.17 17.95 16.22
N ILE A 6 18.17 17.93 15.34
CA ILE A 6 17.55 16.70 14.83
C ILE A 6 18.05 16.43 13.43
N ASP A 7 18.59 15.26 13.19
CA ASP A 7 19.12 14.84 11.89
C ASP A 7 18.12 14.02 11.06
N VAL A 8 17.27 13.23 11.72
CA VAL A 8 16.28 12.35 11.08
C VAL A 8 14.91 12.57 11.67
N PHE A 9 13.92 12.73 10.80
CA PHE A 9 12.51 12.81 11.18
C PHE A 9 11.78 11.55 10.75
N VAL A 10 10.92 11.01 11.61
CA VAL A 10 10.05 9.88 11.33
C VAL A 10 8.62 10.40 11.25
N GLU A 11 7.96 10.22 10.11
CA GLU A 11 6.58 10.63 9.87
C GLU A 11 5.67 9.39 9.92
N LEU A 12 4.68 9.40 10.83
CA LEU A 12 3.70 8.34 11.07
C LEU A 12 2.29 8.93 11.31
N MET A 13 2.01 10.11 10.75
CA MET A 13 0.77 10.84 11.07
C MET A 13 -0.47 10.26 10.38
N GLY A 14 -0.32 9.71 9.18
CA GLY A 14 -1.46 9.37 8.34
C GLY A 14 -2.09 10.58 7.63
N GLY A 15 -2.97 10.32 6.67
CA GLY A 15 -3.51 11.35 5.77
C GLY A 15 -2.50 11.81 4.72
N VAL A 16 -2.84 12.84 3.95
CA VAL A 16 -2.05 13.29 2.80
C VAL A 16 -1.56 14.72 2.95
N GLU A 17 -2.46 15.68 3.13
CA GLU A 17 -2.17 17.11 3.04
C GLU A 17 -1.21 17.64 4.12
N GLU A 18 -1.48 17.32 5.39
CA GLU A 18 -0.61 17.78 6.48
C GLU A 18 0.75 17.06 6.49
N PRO A 19 0.82 15.74 6.32
CA PRO A 19 2.10 15.06 6.13
C PRO A 19 2.90 15.63 4.96
N PHE A 20 2.27 15.93 3.83
CA PHE A 20 2.96 16.52 2.68
C PHE A 20 3.62 17.86 3.01
N LYS A 21 2.87 18.76 3.68
CA LYS A 21 3.40 20.07 4.11
C LYS A 21 4.57 19.92 5.10
N VAL A 22 4.45 18.98 6.03
CA VAL A 22 5.47 18.75 7.06
C VAL A 22 6.74 18.16 6.45
N VAL A 23 6.59 17.07 5.68
CA VAL A 23 7.71 16.35 5.05
C VAL A 23 8.43 17.23 4.05
N SER A 24 7.70 17.99 3.22
CA SER A 24 8.29 18.94 2.27
C SER A 24 9.20 19.94 2.96
N LYS A 25 8.72 20.57 4.06
CA LYS A 25 9.52 21.53 4.84
C LYS A 25 10.76 20.92 5.49
N ILE A 26 10.72 19.64 5.87
CA ILE A 26 11.86 18.94 6.44
C ILE A 26 12.91 18.68 5.34
N LEU A 27 12.47 18.18 4.18
CA LEU A 27 13.33 17.90 3.03
C LEU A 27 13.97 19.17 2.44
N GLU A 28 13.23 20.30 2.36
CA GLU A 28 13.75 21.60 1.97
C GLU A 28 14.90 22.06 2.88
N ARG A 29 14.87 21.69 4.14
CA ARG A 29 15.95 21.95 5.09
C ARG A 29 17.09 20.92 5.05
N LYS A 30 17.07 20.02 4.07
CA LYS A 30 18.07 18.96 3.90
C LYS A 30 18.20 18.02 5.11
N LYS A 31 17.10 17.80 5.83
CA LYS A 31 17.02 16.83 6.93
C LYS A 31 16.41 15.52 6.44
N ALA A 32 16.97 14.41 6.89
CA ALA A 32 16.51 13.08 6.49
C ALA A 32 15.07 12.80 6.99
N VAL A 33 14.30 12.09 6.17
CA VAL A 33 12.93 11.68 6.51
C VAL A 33 12.75 10.18 6.29
N VAL A 34 12.05 9.54 7.22
CA VAL A 34 11.51 8.18 7.06
C VAL A 34 10.00 8.26 7.25
N THR A 35 9.24 7.70 6.31
CA THR A 35 7.78 7.65 6.40
C THR A 35 7.24 6.24 6.14
N ALA A 36 6.15 5.86 6.80
CA ALA A 36 5.36 4.67 6.51
C ALA A 36 4.00 5.03 5.86
N ASN A 37 3.78 6.30 5.54
CA ASN A 37 2.51 6.81 5.07
C ASN A 37 2.31 6.52 3.57
N LYS A 38 1.67 5.38 3.27
CA LYS A 38 1.40 4.95 1.89
C LYS A 38 0.53 5.93 1.11
N ALA A 39 -0.47 6.57 1.77
CA ALA A 39 -1.32 7.54 1.10
C ALA A 39 -0.54 8.77 0.66
N LEU A 40 0.29 9.33 1.53
CA LEU A 40 1.21 10.42 1.18
C LEU A 40 2.07 10.06 -0.04
N LEU A 41 2.60 8.85 -0.07
CA LEU A 41 3.49 8.41 -1.16
C LEU A 41 2.73 8.12 -2.46
N ALA A 42 1.51 7.58 -2.38
CA ALA A 42 0.67 7.35 -3.55
C ALA A 42 0.42 8.65 -4.34
N TYR A 43 0.16 9.76 -3.64
CA TYR A 43 -0.11 11.05 -4.28
C TYR A 43 1.13 11.92 -4.51
N HIS A 44 2.13 11.87 -3.63
CA HIS A 44 3.19 12.90 -3.61
C HIS A 44 4.62 12.36 -3.67
N ARG A 45 4.82 11.05 -3.91
CA ARG A 45 6.16 10.45 -3.90
C ARG A 45 7.16 11.19 -4.78
N TYR A 46 6.79 11.52 -6.01
CA TYR A 46 7.68 12.20 -6.95
C TYR A 46 8.02 13.61 -6.50
N ALA A 47 7.05 14.37 -6.02
CA ALA A 47 7.29 15.72 -5.50
C ALA A 47 8.25 15.67 -4.31
N LEU A 48 8.05 14.75 -3.38
CA LEU A 48 8.91 14.57 -2.21
C LEU A 48 10.29 14.06 -2.60
N GLN A 49 10.40 13.15 -3.56
CA GLN A 49 11.68 12.65 -4.04
C GLN A 49 12.49 13.76 -4.75
N ASN A 50 11.84 14.62 -5.52
CA ASN A 50 12.47 15.77 -6.14
C ASN A 50 12.98 16.80 -5.10
N LEU A 51 12.21 17.02 -4.03
CA LEU A 51 12.65 17.87 -2.91
C LEU A 51 13.82 17.25 -2.14
N ALA A 52 13.79 15.94 -1.95
CA ALA A 52 14.84 15.21 -1.25
C ALA A 52 16.19 15.34 -1.97
N GLN A 53 16.21 15.21 -3.30
CA GLN A 53 17.45 15.18 -4.09
C GLN A 53 18.46 14.15 -3.51
N ASN A 54 19.52 14.62 -2.87
CA ASN A 54 20.54 13.80 -2.21
C ASN A 54 20.30 13.62 -0.70
N THR A 55 19.22 14.18 -0.16
CA THR A 55 18.84 14.00 1.24
C THR A 55 18.19 12.61 1.42
N PRO A 56 18.59 11.83 2.43
CA PRO A 56 17.97 10.51 2.65
C PRO A 56 16.45 10.62 2.86
N PHE A 57 15.72 9.91 2.01
CA PHE A 57 14.26 9.80 2.08
C PHE A 57 13.88 8.32 2.00
N GLY A 58 13.54 7.74 3.16
CA GLY A 58 13.21 6.33 3.35
C GLY A 58 11.71 6.11 3.50
N PHE A 59 11.18 5.05 2.86
CA PHE A 59 9.76 4.71 2.95
C PHE A 59 9.49 3.19 2.83
N GLU A 60 10.44 2.37 3.29
CA GLU A 60 10.34 0.91 3.21
C GLU A 60 9.07 0.37 3.87
N ALA A 61 8.70 0.89 5.03
CA ALA A 61 7.54 0.42 5.80
C ALA A 61 6.18 0.83 5.20
N SER A 62 6.15 1.55 4.08
CA SER A 62 4.91 1.95 3.41
C SER A 62 4.23 0.80 2.67
N VAL A 63 4.99 -0.22 2.24
CA VAL A 63 4.49 -1.39 1.52
C VAL A 63 5.08 -2.66 2.12
N ALA A 64 4.25 -3.69 2.27
CA ALA A 64 4.63 -5.03 2.75
C ALA A 64 5.23 -5.10 4.17
N GLY A 65 5.02 -4.08 5.00
CA GLY A 65 5.42 -4.07 6.41
C GLY A 65 6.93 -4.27 6.60
N GLY A 66 7.33 -5.38 7.21
CA GLY A 66 8.74 -5.71 7.45
C GLY A 66 9.47 -6.37 6.28
N ILE A 67 8.79 -6.65 5.16
CA ILE A 67 9.42 -7.23 3.96
C ILE A 67 10.12 -6.11 3.17
N PRO A 68 11.43 -6.18 2.91
CA PRO A 68 12.19 -5.09 2.28
C PRO A 68 11.98 -5.05 0.75
N ILE A 69 10.75 -4.91 0.29
CA ILE A 69 10.39 -4.95 -1.14
C ILE A 69 10.85 -3.70 -1.90
N ILE A 70 10.78 -2.54 -1.28
CA ILE A 70 11.24 -1.28 -1.88
C ILE A 70 12.74 -1.35 -2.14
N ARG A 71 13.51 -1.81 -1.15
CA ARG A 71 14.94 -2.00 -1.27
C ARG A 71 15.28 -3.09 -2.30
N ALA A 72 14.54 -4.18 -2.33
CA ALA A 72 14.72 -5.23 -3.32
C ALA A 72 14.58 -4.69 -4.75
N LEU A 73 13.54 -3.89 -5.02
CA LEU A 73 13.32 -3.28 -6.34
C LEU A 73 14.40 -2.23 -6.68
N ARG A 74 14.76 -1.37 -5.73
CA ARG A 74 15.67 -0.24 -5.98
C ARG A 74 17.15 -0.64 -6.06
N GLU A 75 17.57 -1.60 -5.24
CA GLU A 75 18.97 -1.99 -5.09
C GLU A 75 19.23 -3.39 -5.66
N GLY A 76 18.47 -4.39 -5.20
CA GLY A 76 18.69 -5.78 -5.57
C GLY A 76 18.39 -6.09 -7.04
N LEU A 77 17.37 -5.48 -7.59
CA LEU A 77 16.89 -5.71 -8.95
C LEU A 77 17.15 -4.54 -9.90
N SER A 78 18.00 -3.57 -9.53
CA SER A 78 18.25 -2.35 -10.30
C SER A 78 18.78 -2.58 -11.72
N ALA A 79 19.45 -3.71 -11.95
CA ALA A 79 19.95 -4.10 -13.28
C ALA A 79 18.96 -5.01 -14.04
N ASN A 80 17.81 -5.33 -13.47
CA ASN A 80 16.83 -6.22 -14.06
C ASN A 80 15.67 -5.44 -14.70
N HIS A 81 15.07 -6.06 -15.72
CA HIS A 81 13.84 -5.56 -16.31
C HIS A 81 12.65 -6.27 -15.66
N ILE A 82 11.86 -5.55 -14.88
CA ILE A 82 10.66 -6.09 -14.23
C ILE A 82 9.54 -6.23 -15.25
N LEU A 83 9.05 -7.43 -15.46
CA LEU A 83 8.00 -7.73 -16.44
C LEU A 83 6.59 -7.58 -15.86
N SER A 84 6.39 -8.00 -14.61
CA SER A 84 5.10 -7.91 -13.92
C SER A 84 5.27 -7.86 -12.41
N ILE A 85 4.25 -7.33 -11.74
CA ILE A 85 4.12 -7.37 -10.28
C ILE A 85 2.78 -8.02 -9.98
N ASN A 86 2.81 -9.15 -9.28
CA ASN A 86 1.62 -9.85 -8.80
C ASN A 86 1.80 -10.16 -7.31
N GLY A 87 0.74 -9.98 -6.53
CA GLY A 87 0.85 -10.25 -5.10
C GLY A 87 -0.43 -9.96 -4.33
N ILE A 88 -0.45 -10.43 -3.09
CA ILE A 88 -1.49 -10.13 -2.11
C ILE A 88 -0.99 -8.93 -1.30
N LEU A 89 -1.60 -7.77 -1.51
CA LEU A 89 -1.16 -6.51 -0.91
C LEU A 89 -2.01 -6.06 0.29
N ASN A 90 -3.16 -6.70 0.52
CA ASN A 90 -4.04 -6.38 1.65
C ASN A 90 -4.37 -7.63 2.48
N GLY A 91 -4.07 -7.58 3.78
CA GLY A 91 -4.27 -8.70 4.71
C GLY A 91 -5.73 -8.94 5.04
N THR A 92 -6.53 -7.88 5.21
CA THR A 92 -7.96 -7.94 5.52
C THR A 92 -8.74 -8.64 4.42
N SER A 93 -8.59 -8.18 3.19
CA SER A 93 -9.23 -8.79 2.01
C SER A 93 -8.80 -10.25 1.82
N ASN A 94 -7.51 -10.53 2.00
CA ASN A 94 -6.99 -11.90 1.93
C ASN A 94 -7.63 -12.83 2.99
N TYR A 95 -7.78 -12.34 4.23
CA TYR A 95 -8.44 -13.11 5.29
C TYR A 95 -9.91 -13.40 4.95
N ILE A 96 -10.65 -12.38 4.47
CA ILE A 96 -12.06 -12.50 4.10
C ILE A 96 -12.25 -13.53 2.99
N LEU A 97 -11.53 -13.35 1.86
CA LEU A 97 -11.62 -14.28 0.72
C LEU A 97 -11.20 -15.70 1.10
N THR A 98 -10.15 -15.86 1.87
CA THR A 98 -9.71 -17.17 2.38
C THR A 98 -10.79 -17.81 3.25
N SER A 99 -11.47 -17.05 4.13
CA SER A 99 -12.58 -17.55 4.94
C SER A 99 -13.77 -17.96 4.08
N MET A 100 -14.13 -17.17 3.08
CA MET A 100 -15.19 -17.49 2.13
C MET A 100 -14.91 -18.79 1.37
N MET A 101 -13.68 -18.93 0.86
CA MET A 101 -13.27 -20.13 0.11
C MET A 101 -13.15 -21.39 0.96
N SER A 102 -12.57 -21.29 2.17
CA SER A 102 -12.24 -22.47 2.97
C SER A 102 -13.37 -22.93 3.90
N LYS A 103 -14.22 -22.00 4.35
CA LYS A 103 -15.29 -22.26 5.31
C LYS A 103 -16.69 -22.14 4.73
N GLY A 104 -16.82 -21.66 3.47
CA GLY A 104 -18.10 -21.38 2.84
C GLY A 104 -18.85 -20.20 3.48
N SER A 105 -18.15 -19.31 4.20
CA SER A 105 -18.74 -18.10 4.79
C SER A 105 -19.18 -17.14 3.68
N ASN A 106 -20.28 -16.39 3.89
CA ASN A 106 -20.55 -15.24 3.05
C ASN A 106 -19.63 -14.07 3.44
N PHE A 107 -19.59 -13.03 2.59
CA PHE A 107 -18.75 -11.85 2.80
C PHE A 107 -19.02 -11.18 4.16
N THR A 108 -20.30 -10.95 4.50
CA THR A 108 -20.70 -10.25 5.75
C THR A 108 -20.22 -10.98 7.00
N ASP A 109 -20.37 -12.30 7.06
CA ASP A 109 -19.91 -13.09 8.20
C ASP A 109 -18.39 -13.15 8.29
N ALA A 110 -17.71 -13.26 7.15
CA ALA A 110 -16.24 -13.25 7.09
C ALA A 110 -15.67 -11.89 7.53
N LEU A 111 -16.27 -10.78 7.07
CA LEU A 111 -15.89 -9.42 7.49
C LEU A 111 -16.11 -9.22 8.99
N LYS A 112 -17.29 -9.59 9.52
CA LYS A 112 -17.55 -9.49 10.95
C LYS A 112 -16.51 -10.26 11.77
N LYS A 113 -16.15 -11.45 11.30
CA LYS A 113 -15.11 -12.25 11.98
C LYS A 113 -13.74 -11.60 11.90
N ALA A 114 -13.39 -10.98 10.77
CA ALA A 114 -12.17 -10.20 10.62
C ALA A 114 -12.11 -9.03 11.62
N GLN A 115 -13.23 -8.32 11.81
CA GLN A 115 -13.35 -7.23 12.78
C GLN A 115 -13.20 -7.73 14.23
N GLU A 116 -13.87 -8.82 14.60
CA GLU A 116 -13.74 -9.43 15.92
C GLU A 116 -12.30 -9.85 16.25
N LEU A 117 -11.53 -10.25 15.25
CA LEU A 117 -10.14 -10.67 15.40
C LEU A 117 -9.13 -9.50 15.28
N GLY A 118 -9.61 -8.29 14.98
CA GLY A 118 -8.77 -7.12 14.82
C GLY A 118 -8.03 -7.05 13.48
N TYR A 119 -8.43 -7.83 12.47
CA TYR A 119 -7.88 -7.75 11.10
C TYR A 119 -8.56 -6.66 10.27
N ALA A 120 -9.78 -6.29 10.59
CA ALA A 120 -10.52 -5.20 9.96
C ALA A 120 -10.93 -4.15 11.00
N GLU A 121 -10.86 -2.89 10.61
CA GLU A 121 -11.38 -1.77 11.39
C GLU A 121 -12.91 -1.70 11.31
N ALA A 122 -13.51 -0.81 12.12
CA ALA A 122 -14.96 -0.59 12.11
C ALA A 122 -15.46 -0.08 10.74
N ASP A 123 -14.67 0.78 10.08
CA ASP A 123 -14.86 1.14 8.67
C ASP A 123 -13.82 0.41 7.81
N PRO A 124 -14.18 -0.70 7.15
CA PRO A 124 -13.28 -1.49 6.35
C PRO A 124 -13.16 -1.03 4.89
N THR A 125 -13.88 0.01 4.49
CA THR A 125 -14.06 0.44 3.08
C THR A 125 -12.74 0.55 2.34
N PHE A 126 -11.70 1.08 2.97
CA PHE A 126 -10.40 1.26 2.35
C PHE A 126 -9.71 -0.08 2.01
N ASP A 127 -9.93 -1.10 2.84
CA ASP A 127 -9.40 -2.44 2.62
C ASP A 127 -10.23 -3.22 1.62
N VAL A 128 -11.54 -3.37 1.89
CA VAL A 128 -12.42 -4.23 1.08
C VAL A 128 -12.76 -3.63 -0.28
N GLY A 129 -12.72 -2.29 -0.39
CA GLY A 129 -12.87 -1.57 -1.66
C GLY A 129 -11.61 -1.60 -2.55
N GLY A 130 -10.48 -2.15 -2.07
CA GLY A 130 -9.25 -2.31 -2.85
C GLY A 130 -8.31 -1.11 -2.87
N PHE A 131 -8.66 0.01 -2.22
CA PHE A 131 -7.87 1.25 -2.25
C PHE A 131 -6.50 1.11 -1.58
N ASP A 132 -6.42 0.38 -0.46
CA ASP A 132 -5.14 0.09 0.20
C ASP A 132 -4.18 -0.66 -0.72
N ALA A 133 -4.68 -1.68 -1.41
CA ALA A 133 -3.89 -2.47 -2.36
C ALA A 133 -3.45 -1.62 -3.57
N ALA A 134 -4.34 -0.75 -4.09
CA ALA A 134 -4.04 0.16 -5.18
C ALA A 134 -2.92 1.16 -4.84
N HIS A 135 -2.97 1.79 -3.66
CA HIS A 135 -1.91 2.68 -3.20
C HIS A 135 -0.55 1.98 -3.12
N LYS A 136 -0.52 0.76 -2.57
CA LYS A 136 0.71 -0.05 -2.49
C LYS A 136 1.21 -0.45 -3.87
N LEU A 137 0.31 -0.88 -4.76
CA LEU A 137 0.65 -1.22 -6.14
C LEU A 137 1.24 -0.03 -6.89
N LEU A 138 0.64 1.16 -6.76
CA LEU A 138 1.14 2.38 -7.40
C LEU A 138 2.56 2.72 -6.95
N ILE A 139 2.85 2.62 -5.64
CA ILE A 139 4.21 2.83 -5.12
C ILE A 139 5.18 1.84 -5.75
N LEU A 140 4.85 0.54 -5.76
CA LEU A 140 5.71 -0.49 -6.35
C LEU A 140 5.90 -0.30 -7.86
N ALA A 141 4.82 -0.06 -8.61
CA ALA A 141 4.85 0.17 -10.05
C ALA A 141 5.69 1.40 -10.41
N SER A 142 5.56 2.47 -9.64
CA SER A 142 6.33 3.69 -9.85
C SER A 142 7.84 3.50 -9.64
N ILE A 143 8.24 2.55 -8.79
CA ILE A 143 9.65 2.20 -8.57
C ILE A 143 10.13 1.24 -9.66
N ALA A 144 9.36 0.21 -9.96
CA ALA A 144 9.73 -0.85 -10.88
C ALA A 144 9.74 -0.41 -12.35
N TYR A 145 8.79 0.45 -12.75
CA TYR A 145 8.58 0.84 -14.14
C TYR A 145 8.86 2.33 -14.40
N GLY A 146 9.09 3.12 -13.36
CA GLY A 146 9.26 4.58 -13.51
C GLY A 146 7.98 5.30 -13.92
N VAL A 147 6.80 4.69 -13.76
CA VAL A 147 5.52 5.31 -14.14
C VAL A 147 5.11 6.38 -13.14
N HIS A 148 4.53 7.45 -13.67
CA HIS A 148 3.88 8.51 -12.92
C HIS A 148 2.39 8.34 -13.09
N GLY A 149 1.64 8.31 -12.00
CA GLY A 149 0.19 8.20 -12.00
C GLY A 149 -0.35 8.54 -10.62
N ASP A 150 -1.64 8.80 -10.58
CA ASP A 150 -2.39 9.01 -9.36
C ASP A 150 -3.19 7.74 -9.03
N PRO A 151 -3.64 7.54 -7.77
CA PRO A 151 -4.46 6.38 -7.41
C PRO A 151 -5.71 6.21 -8.26
N GLU A 152 -6.26 7.30 -8.77
CA GLU A 152 -7.44 7.35 -9.65
C GLU A 152 -7.19 6.77 -11.05
N ASP A 153 -5.94 6.61 -11.47
CA ASP A 153 -5.57 5.99 -12.75
C ASP A 153 -5.59 4.45 -12.70
N ILE A 154 -5.75 3.87 -11.51
CA ILE A 154 -5.73 2.42 -11.31
C ILE A 154 -7.15 1.86 -11.41
N LEU A 155 -7.32 0.79 -12.21
CA LEU A 155 -8.55 0.01 -12.16
C LEU A 155 -8.61 -0.73 -10.82
N ILE A 156 -9.62 -0.41 -10.03
CA ILE A 156 -9.82 -0.99 -8.70
C ILE A 156 -11.16 -1.72 -8.70
N GLU A 157 -11.14 -2.96 -8.24
CA GLU A 157 -12.34 -3.73 -7.90
C GLU A 157 -12.26 -4.13 -6.42
N GLY A 158 -13.32 -3.83 -5.67
CA GLY A 158 -13.50 -4.31 -4.30
C GLY A 158 -13.90 -5.77 -4.27
N ILE A 159 -13.94 -6.32 -3.05
CA ILE A 159 -14.34 -7.73 -2.84
C ILE A 159 -15.76 -7.88 -2.28
N GLU A 160 -16.48 -6.78 -2.11
CA GLU A 160 -17.78 -6.75 -1.41
C GLU A 160 -18.88 -7.48 -2.18
N GLU A 161 -18.78 -7.48 -3.51
CA GLU A 161 -19.76 -8.12 -4.41
C GLU A 161 -19.44 -9.60 -4.70
N ILE A 162 -18.30 -10.12 -4.22
CA ILE A 162 -17.92 -11.52 -4.44
C ILE A 162 -18.83 -12.43 -3.62
N THR A 163 -19.47 -13.37 -4.33
CA THR A 163 -20.42 -14.32 -3.77
C THR A 163 -19.84 -15.73 -3.66
N GLN A 164 -20.57 -16.62 -2.97
CA GLN A 164 -20.23 -18.04 -2.96
C GLN A 164 -20.42 -18.70 -4.33
N GLU A 165 -21.30 -18.17 -5.16
CA GLU A 165 -21.49 -18.63 -6.54
C GLU A 165 -20.28 -18.34 -7.39
N ASP A 166 -19.69 -17.14 -7.26
CA ASP A 166 -18.44 -16.78 -7.96
C ASP A 166 -17.29 -17.71 -7.56
N ILE A 167 -17.17 -18.01 -6.26
CA ILE A 167 -16.16 -18.95 -5.76
C ILE A 167 -16.39 -20.36 -6.30
N TYR A 168 -17.65 -20.80 -6.38
CA TYR A 168 -17.99 -22.07 -6.95
C TYR A 168 -17.63 -22.15 -8.44
N PHE A 169 -18.03 -21.15 -9.24
CA PHE A 169 -17.68 -21.10 -10.66
C PHE A 169 -16.18 -21.02 -10.90
N ALA A 170 -15.45 -20.24 -10.12
CA ALA A 170 -13.99 -20.18 -10.21
C ALA A 170 -13.37 -21.57 -10.06
N ARG A 171 -13.83 -22.34 -9.07
CA ARG A 171 -13.35 -23.71 -8.83
C ARG A 171 -13.66 -24.69 -9.96
N GLU A 172 -14.81 -24.55 -10.63
CA GLU A 172 -15.19 -25.39 -11.78
C GLU A 172 -14.18 -25.23 -12.94
N PHE A 173 -13.47 -24.10 -12.98
CA PHE A 173 -12.44 -23.80 -13.97
C PHE A 173 -11.01 -23.85 -13.41
N ASP A 174 -10.80 -24.46 -12.25
CA ASP A 174 -9.52 -24.55 -11.54
C ASP A 174 -8.90 -23.18 -11.17
N PHE A 175 -9.73 -22.15 -10.98
CA PHE A 175 -9.29 -20.85 -10.48
C PHE A 175 -9.53 -20.69 -8.98
N ILE A 176 -8.71 -19.84 -8.36
CA ILE A 176 -8.84 -19.35 -7.00
C ILE A 176 -9.05 -17.83 -7.07
N ILE A 177 -10.09 -17.34 -6.36
CA ILE A 177 -10.35 -15.90 -6.23
C ILE A 177 -9.46 -15.32 -5.12
#